data_18b2b8a3f0cb2b2b19bdb0d1d1932904
#
_entry.id   18b2b8a3f0cb2b2b19bdb0d1d1932904
#
_cell.length_a   1.000
_cell.length_b   1.000
_cell.length_c   1.000
_cell.angle_alpha   90.00
_cell.angle_beta   90.00
_cell.angle_gamma   90.00
#
_symmetry.space_group_name_H-M   'P 1'
#
loop_
_entity.id
_entity.type
_entity.pdbx_description
1 polymer ?
#
loop_
_entity_poly.entity_id
_entity_poly.type
_entity_poly.pdbx_seq_one_letter_code
_entity_poly.pdbx_strand_id
1 'polypeptide(L)'
;IQSQIPELCELTFYYMDLVTVARLQRNPTVKSEIQMRNFEASIPVGFFTYPISQAADITAFKATTVPVGEDQLPMIEQTREIVRKFNSVYDEVLVEPSALISTNQACLRLPGIDGKAKMSKSLGNCIYLSDSEADVKKKIMSMYTDPEHLLISDPGHLEGNTVFTYLDAFCKPEHFERYLPDYANLDELKAHYTRGGLGDVKVKKFLNNIIQEELEPIRKRRKEYEKDIPEVYNILRKGTEAAREVAAQTLSEVKSAMKINYFDDVELIKAQSEKYKGI
;
A
#
# COMPACT_ATOMS: atom_id res chain seq x y z
N ILE A 1 16.26 1.72 -0.19
CA ILE A 1 16.15 0.79 0.97
C ILE A 1 15.96 1.64 2.23
N GLN A 2 14.79 1.53 2.87
CA GLN A 2 14.40 2.39 4.01
C GLN A 2 15.43 2.39 5.15
N SER A 3 15.97 1.24 5.52
CA SER A 3 16.98 1.13 6.59
C SER A 3 18.32 1.83 6.30
N GLN A 4 18.51 2.30 5.07
CA GLN A 4 19.68 3.06 4.66
C GLN A 4 19.43 4.58 4.61
N ILE A 5 18.25 5.02 5.10
CA ILE A 5 17.84 6.42 5.19
C ILE A 5 17.59 6.76 6.66
N PRO A 6 18.65 7.00 7.47
CA PRO A 6 18.53 7.26 8.90
C PRO A 6 17.73 8.51 9.24
N GLU A 7 17.60 9.44 8.31
CA GLU A 7 16.81 10.65 8.41
C GLU A 7 15.34 10.37 8.76
N LEU A 8 14.80 9.24 8.29
CA LEU A 8 13.44 8.78 8.62
C LEU A 8 13.28 8.45 10.11
N CYS A 9 14.31 7.86 10.72
CA CYS A 9 14.30 7.56 12.14
C CYS A 9 14.35 8.85 12.98
N GLU A 10 15.16 9.82 12.58
CA GLU A 10 15.26 11.09 13.27
C GLU A 10 13.96 11.90 13.19
N LEU A 11 13.34 11.99 11.99
CA LEU A 11 12.02 12.59 11.81
C LEU A 11 10.95 11.89 12.66
N THR A 12 10.94 10.56 12.66
CA THR A 12 10.02 9.77 13.50
C THR A 12 10.12 10.16 14.96
N PHE A 13 11.34 10.33 15.46
CA PHE A 13 11.58 10.69 16.85
C PHE A 13 11.05 12.10 17.19
N TYR A 14 11.28 13.09 16.33
CA TYR A 14 10.72 14.43 16.50
C TYR A 14 9.17 14.42 16.45
N TYR A 15 8.58 13.60 15.59
CA TYR A 15 7.13 13.49 15.50
C TYR A 15 6.51 12.79 16.71
N MET A 16 7.24 11.95 17.44
CA MET A 16 6.77 11.35 18.68
C MET A 16 6.43 12.40 19.74
N ASP A 17 7.12 13.55 19.76
CA ASP A 17 6.82 14.65 20.68
C ASP A 17 5.51 15.38 20.35
N LEU A 18 4.96 15.16 19.16
CA LEU A 18 3.72 15.79 18.70
C LEU A 18 2.49 14.90 18.86
N VAL A 19 2.67 13.61 19.17
CA VAL A 19 1.60 12.60 19.21
C VAL A 19 1.48 11.99 20.60
N THR A 20 0.27 11.97 21.16
CA THR A 20 0.05 11.33 22.46
C THR A 20 -0.23 9.83 22.33
N VAL A 21 0.10 9.06 23.37
CA VAL A 21 -0.25 7.63 23.50
C VAL A 21 -1.76 7.43 23.29
N ALA A 22 -2.58 8.27 23.93
CA ALA A 22 -4.03 8.20 23.79
C ALA A 22 -4.52 8.41 22.34
N ARG A 23 -3.82 9.21 21.54
CA ARG A 23 -4.16 9.40 20.11
C ARG A 23 -3.84 8.14 19.30
N LEU A 24 -2.68 7.51 19.52
CA LEU A 24 -2.32 6.24 18.88
C LEU A 24 -3.30 5.13 19.23
N GLN A 25 -3.69 5.00 20.49
CA GLN A 25 -4.68 4.01 20.94
C GLN A 25 -6.05 4.17 20.28
N ARG A 26 -6.43 5.39 19.90
CA ARG A 26 -7.69 5.68 19.21
C ARG A 26 -7.62 5.48 17.70
N ASN A 27 -6.44 5.26 17.12
CA ASN A 27 -6.34 4.98 15.69
C ASN A 27 -6.99 3.63 15.38
N PRO A 28 -8.03 3.58 14.50
CA PRO A 28 -8.79 2.36 14.25
C PRO A 28 -7.94 1.21 13.72
N THR A 29 -6.96 1.50 12.87
CA THR A 29 -6.07 0.47 12.30
C THR A 29 -5.17 -0.12 13.38
N VAL A 30 -4.54 0.71 14.21
CA VAL A 30 -3.72 0.25 15.36
C VAL A 30 -4.55 -0.60 16.31
N LYS A 31 -5.77 -0.15 16.64
CA LYS A 31 -6.67 -0.87 17.53
C LYS A 31 -7.03 -2.26 17.01
N SER A 32 -7.39 -2.37 15.74
CA SER A 32 -7.75 -3.65 15.14
C SER A 32 -6.55 -4.60 15.04
N GLU A 33 -5.36 -4.09 14.75
CA GLU A 33 -4.15 -4.91 14.67
C GLU A 33 -3.67 -5.40 16.04
N ILE A 34 -3.81 -4.59 17.11
CA ILE A 34 -3.54 -5.03 18.48
C ILE A 34 -4.42 -6.23 18.84
N GLN A 35 -5.71 -6.17 18.51
CA GLN A 35 -6.65 -7.28 18.74
C GLN A 35 -6.29 -8.53 17.93
N MET A 36 -6.04 -8.38 16.62
CA MET A 36 -5.68 -9.50 15.74
C MET A 36 -4.39 -10.22 16.15
N ARG A 37 -3.44 -9.49 16.75
CA ARG A 37 -2.13 -10.04 17.17
C ARG A 37 -2.09 -10.48 18.62
N ASN A 38 -3.18 -10.33 19.38
CA ASN A 38 -3.25 -10.61 20.81
C ASN A 38 -2.16 -9.86 21.64
N PHE A 39 -1.88 -8.60 21.29
CA PHE A 39 -0.89 -7.77 21.98
C PHE A 39 -1.45 -7.05 23.21
N GLU A 40 -2.70 -7.28 23.62
CA GLU A 40 -3.41 -6.52 24.66
C GLU A 40 -2.63 -6.38 25.98
N ALA A 41 -1.91 -7.44 26.38
CA ALA A 41 -1.12 -7.44 27.62
C ALA A 41 0.31 -6.90 27.45
N SER A 42 0.85 -6.87 26.22
CA SER A 42 2.26 -6.50 25.97
C SER A 42 2.42 -5.98 24.54
N ILE A 43 2.20 -4.69 24.35
CA ILE A 43 2.34 -4.05 23.04
C ILE A 43 3.80 -3.64 22.83
N PRO A 44 4.52 -4.17 21.81
CA PRO A 44 5.87 -3.69 21.50
C PRO A 44 5.84 -2.21 21.11
N VAL A 45 6.77 -1.41 21.65
CA VAL A 45 6.82 0.04 21.37
C VAL A 45 6.97 0.34 19.89
N GLY A 46 7.84 -0.39 19.18
CA GLY A 46 8.03 -0.20 17.75
C GLY A 46 6.77 -0.51 16.94
N PHE A 47 5.96 -1.51 17.36
CA PHE A 47 4.65 -1.75 16.77
C PHE A 47 3.68 -0.61 17.09
N PHE A 48 3.67 -0.11 18.30
CA PHE A 48 2.74 0.93 18.71
C PHE A 48 3.00 2.29 18.03
N THR A 49 4.27 2.57 17.71
CA THR A 49 4.71 3.84 17.12
C THR A 49 4.83 3.83 15.59
N TYR A 50 4.59 2.69 14.91
CA TYR A 50 4.73 2.63 13.44
C TYR A 50 3.88 3.66 12.66
N PRO A 51 2.70 4.14 13.14
CA PRO A 51 1.97 5.19 12.43
C PRO A 51 2.74 6.51 12.35
N ILE A 52 3.59 6.78 13.34
CA ILE A 52 4.46 7.96 13.35
C ILE A 52 5.63 7.75 12.37
N SER A 53 6.20 6.56 12.32
CA SER A 53 7.21 6.20 11.32
C SER A 53 6.65 6.29 9.89
N GLN A 54 5.42 5.84 9.66
CA GLN A 54 4.75 5.99 8.36
C GLN A 54 4.53 7.46 7.99
N ALA A 55 4.25 8.32 8.95
CA ALA A 55 4.18 9.76 8.70
C ALA A 55 5.55 10.33 8.27
N ALA A 56 6.65 9.86 8.86
CA ALA A 56 7.99 10.24 8.43
C ALA A 56 8.30 9.77 7.00
N ASP A 57 7.92 8.52 6.63
CA ASP A 57 8.06 8.00 5.27
C ASP A 57 7.34 8.86 4.21
N ILE A 58 6.20 9.46 4.56
CA ILE A 58 5.41 10.31 3.67
C ILE A 58 6.00 11.74 3.61
N THR A 59 6.26 12.32 4.75
CA THR A 59 6.62 13.75 4.86
C THR A 59 8.07 14.04 4.52
N ALA A 60 8.99 13.08 4.70
CA ALA A 60 10.40 13.21 4.29
C ALA A 60 10.54 13.54 2.79
N PHE A 61 9.60 13.08 1.98
CA PHE A 61 9.55 13.30 0.54
C PHE A 61 8.55 14.38 0.13
N LYS A 62 7.96 15.11 1.08
CA LYS A 62 6.93 16.14 0.85
C LYS A 62 5.81 15.65 -0.08
N ALA A 63 5.38 14.39 0.10
CA ALA A 63 4.37 13.76 -0.73
C ALA A 63 3.04 14.52 -0.61
N THR A 64 2.51 14.98 -1.73
CA THR A 64 1.20 15.66 -1.81
C THR A 64 0.05 14.67 -1.96
N THR A 65 0.32 13.51 -2.56
CA THR A 65 -0.68 12.49 -2.86
C THR A 65 -0.12 11.11 -2.59
N VAL A 66 -0.86 10.30 -1.82
CA VAL A 66 -0.47 8.93 -1.45
C VAL A 66 -1.55 7.96 -1.92
N PRO A 67 -1.28 7.08 -2.92
CA PRO A 67 -2.20 6.02 -3.30
C PRO A 67 -2.32 5.00 -2.17
N VAL A 68 -3.54 4.78 -1.68
CA VAL A 68 -3.80 3.90 -0.53
C VAL A 68 -5.11 3.13 -0.68
N GLY A 69 -5.22 2.01 0.04
CA GLY A 69 -6.50 1.36 0.32
C GLY A 69 -7.25 2.07 1.46
N GLU A 70 -8.55 1.79 1.60
CA GLU A 70 -9.40 2.40 2.64
C GLU A 70 -8.88 2.16 4.06
N ASP A 71 -8.24 1.02 4.31
CA ASP A 71 -7.66 0.67 5.60
C ASP A 71 -6.50 1.57 6.03
N GLN A 72 -5.93 2.34 5.10
CA GLN A 72 -4.84 3.29 5.34
C GLN A 72 -5.32 4.74 5.57
N LEU A 73 -6.59 5.04 5.38
CA LEU A 73 -7.12 6.38 5.62
C LEU A 73 -6.84 6.90 7.04
N PRO A 74 -6.97 6.10 8.12
CA PRO A 74 -6.60 6.54 9.46
C PRO A 74 -5.11 6.89 9.62
N MET A 75 -4.22 6.30 8.81
CA MET A 75 -2.79 6.61 8.80
C MET A 75 -2.50 7.92 8.09
N ILE A 76 -3.17 8.17 6.96
CA ILE A 76 -3.07 9.45 6.25
C ILE A 76 -3.58 10.58 7.14
N GLU A 77 -4.71 10.42 7.83
CA GLU A 77 -5.22 11.43 8.75
C GLU A 77 -4.27 11.65 9.95
N GLN A 78 -3.67 10.59 10.49
CA GLN A 78 -2.63 10.72 11.52
C GLN A 78 -1.43 11.53 11.02
N THR A 79 -1.00 11.31 9.77
CA THR A 79 0.08 12.08 9.13
C THR A 79 -0.30 13.56 9.00
N ARG A 80 -1.51 13.85 8.54
CA ARG A 80 -2.05 15.22 8.41
C ARG A 80 -2.08 15.94 9.76
N GLU A 81 -2.53 15.26 10.81
CA GLU A 81 -2.50 15.81 12.18
C GLU A 81 -1.07 16.16 12.64
N ILE A 82 -0.08 15.30 12.35
CA ILE A 82 1.32 15.56 12.66
C ILE A 82 1.82 16.78 11.89
N VAL A 83 1.56 16.86 10.58
CA VAL A 83 1.93 17.99 9.73
C VAL A 83 1.35 19.31 10.26
N ARG A 84 0.04 19.35 10.50
CA ARG A 84 -0.63 20.53 11.05
C ARG A 84 -0.05 20.94 12.40
N LYS A 85 0.17 19.96 13.28
CA LYS A 85 0.73 20.22 14.60
C LYS A 85 2.16 20.76 14.50
N PHE A 86 3.01 20.15 13.69
CA PHE A 86 4.37 20.61 13.44
C PHE A 86 4.38 22.04 12.93
N ASN A 87 3.67 22.31 11.82
CA ASN A 87 3.63 23.62 11.18
C ASN A 87 3.04 24.71 12.10
N SER A 88 2.12 24.34 13.01
CA SER A 88 1.56 25.30 13.97
C SER A 88 2.47 25.62 15.16
N VAL A 89 3.37 24.71 15.54
CA VAL A 89 4.26 24.85 16.70
C VAL A 89 5.59 25.49 16.32
N TYR A 90 6.09 25.14 15.12
CA TYR A 90 7.40 25.57 14.64
C TYR A 90 7.23 26.54 13.46
N ASP A 91 7.49 26.07 12.24
CA ASP A 91 7.32 26.83 11.00
C ASP A 91 6.65 25.97 9.94
N GLU A 92 6.09 26.58 8.90
CA GLU A 92 5.39 25.90 7.80
C GLU A 92 6.39 25.22 6.85
N VAL A 93 6.81 24.00 7.18
CA VAL A 93 7.83 23.21 6.48
C VAL A 93 7.24 21.96 5.84
N LEU A 94 6.35 21.26 6.55
CA LEU A 94 5.82 19.97 6.13
C LEU A 94 4.59 20.15 5.23
N VAL A 95 4.44 19.26 4.25
CA VAL A 95 3.33 19.26 3.29
C VAL A 95 2.26 18.26 3.74
N GLU A 96 1.01 18.72 3.75
CA GLU A 96 -0.15 17.88 4.12
C GLU A 96 -0.53 16.95 2.96
N PRO A 97 -0.49 15.61 3.14
CA PRO A 97 -0.79 14.67 2.07
C PRO A 97 -2.29 14.46 1.88
N SER A 98 -2.69 14.13 0.64
CA SER A 98 -4.01 13.64 0.29
C SER A 98 -3.99 12.15 0.00
N ALA A 99 -5.03 11.42 0.41
CA ALA A 99 -5.21 10.03 0.01
C ALA A 99 -5.78 9.95 -1.42
N LEU A 100 -5.20 9.08 -2.24
CA LEU A 100 -5.77 8.69 -3.54
C LEU A 100 -6.31 7.28 -3.42
N ILE A 101 -7.63 7.14 -3.46
CA ILE A 101 -8.34 5.87 -3.37
C ILE A 101 -8.82 5.46 -4.75
N SER A 102 -8.79 4.16 -5.05
CA SER A 102 -9.35 3.64 -6.30
C SER A 102 -10.84 3.96 -6.40
N THR A 103 -11.28 4.40 -7.57
CA THR A 103 -12.72 4.57 -7.88
C THR A 103 -13.42 3.24 -8.17
N ASN A 104 -12.66 2.18 -8.48
CA ASN A 104 -13.19 0.84 -8.66
C ASN A 104 -13.34 0.15 -7.30
N GLN A 105 -14.58 -0.06 -6.87
CA GLN A 105 -14.93 -0.68 -5.59
C GLN A 105 -14.33 -2.09 -5.44
N ALA A 106 -14.25 -2.88 -6.51
CA ALA A 106 -13.65 -4.21 -6.49
C ALA A 106 -12.14 -4.17 -6.17
N CYS A 107 -11.45 -3.07 -6.51
CA CYS A 107 -10.02 -2.88 -6.23
C CYS A 107 -9.74 -2.40 -4.80
N LEU A 108 -10.73 -1.93 -4.05
CA LEU A 108 -10.52 -1.43 -2.69
C LEU A 108 -10.08 -2.54 -1.74
N ARG A 109 -10.59 -3.75 -1.92
CA ARG A 109 -10.25 -4.91 -1.09
C ARG A 109 -10.49 -6.21 -1.82
N LEU A 110 -9.48 -6.75 -2.49
CA LEU A 110 -9.58 -8.07 -3.11
C LEU A 110 -9.62 -9.18 -2.05
N PRO A 111 -10.59 -10.14 -2.15
CA PRO A 111 -10.60 -11.33 -1.31
C PRO A 111 -9.45 -12.26 -1.69
N GLY A 112 -9.05 -13.12 -0.75
CA GLY A 112 -8.19 -14.25 -1.07
C GLY A 112 -8.88 -15.24 -2.02
N ILE A 113 -8.11 -16.14 -2.64
CA ILE A 113 -8.65 -17.16 -3.56
C ILE A 113 -9.66 -18.11 -2.88
N ASP A 114 -9.64 -18.18 -1.54
CA ASP A 114 -10.56 -18.95 -0.70
C ASP A 114 -11.93 -18.28 -0.48
N GLY A 115 -12.09 -17.02 -0.89
CA GLY A 115 -13.32 -16.24 -0.73
C GLY A 115 -13.71 -15.89 0.71
N LYS A 116 -12.92 -16.29 1.70
CA LYS A 116 -13.28 -16.17 3.12
C LYS A 116 -12.66 -14.97 3.81
N ALA A 117 -11.45 -14.61 3.42
CA ALA A 117 -10.68 -13.58 4.09
C ALA A 117 -10.00 -12.64 3.09
N LYS A 118 -9.51 -11.48 3.57
CA LYS A 118 -8.63 -10.61 2.80
C LYS A 118 -7.43 -11.41 2.29
N MET A 119 -7.01 -11.14 1.06
CA MET A 119 -5.77 -11.67 0.50
C MET A 119 -4.59 -11.39 1.45
N SER A 120 -3.87 -12.45 1.83
CA SER A 120 -2.75 -12.35 2.78
C SER A 120 -1.69 -13.41 2.50
N LYS A 121 -0.42 -12.98 2.56
CA LYS A 121 0.73 -13.88 2.42
C LYS A 121 0.75 -14.95 3.52
N SER A 122 0.42 -14.56 4.76
CA SER A 122 0.42 -15.46 5.91
C SER A 122 -0.66 -16.55 5.84
N LEU A 123 -1.75 -16.29 5.12
CA LEU A 123 -2.83 -17.26 4.90
C LEU A 123 -2.60 -18.12 3.65
N GLY A 124 -1.61 -17.79 2.82
CA GLY A 124 -1.33 -18.56 1.59
C GLY A 124 -2.44 -18.46 0.53
N ASN A 125 -3.38 -17.53 0.68
CA ASN A 125 -4.56 -17.38 -0.17
C ASN A 125 -4.41 -16.31 -1.26
N CYS A 126 -3.17 -15.95 -1.63
CA CYS A 126 -2.89 -14.90 -2.60
C CYS A 126 -2.25 -15.42 -3.89
N ILE A 127 -2.50 -14.69 -4.99
CA ILE A 127 -1.73 -14.81 -6.23
C ILE A 127 -0.55 -13.86 -6.10
N TYR A 128 0.67 -14.38 -6.23
CA TYR A 128 1.89 -13.58 -6.19
C TYR A 128 2.25 -13.05 -7.60
N LEU A 129 2.82 -11.87 -7.68
CA LEU A 129 3.35 -11.33 -8.94
C LEU A 129 4.48 -12.20 -9.51
N SER A 130 5.11 -13.02 -8.67
CA SER A 130 6.17 -13.96 -9.02
C SER A 130 5.68 -15.38 -9.33
N ASP A 131 4.38 -15.66 -9.18
CA ASP A 131 3.84 -16.99 -9.48
C ASP A 131 4.07 -17.36 -10.94
N SER A 132 4.41 -18.62 -11.17
CA SER A 132 4.48 -19.17 -12.53
C SER A 132 3.11 -19.18 -13.20
N GLU A 133 3.07 -19.24 -14.51
CA GLU A 133 1.81 -19.39 -15.26
C GLU A 133 1.00 -20.59 -14.77
N ALA A 134 1.67 -21.71 -14.48
CA ALA A 134 1.03 -22.91 -13.97
C ALA A 134 0.46 -22.72 -12.56
N ASP A 135 1.17 -22.02 -11.67
CA ASP A 135 0.71 -21.74 -10.31
C ASP A 135 -0.49 -20.78 -10.32
N VAL A 136 -0.45 -19.71 -11.12
CA VAL A 136 -1.58 -18.79 -11.30
C VAL A 136 -2.81 -19.56 -11.78
N LYS A 137 -2.66 -20.37 -12.82
CA LYS A 137 -3.76 -21.21 -13.34
C LYS A 137 -4.33 -22.14 -12.27
N LYS A 138 -3.46 -22.83 -11.50
CA LYS A 138 -3.88 -23.70 -10.41
C LYS A 138 -4.67 -22.93 -9.35
N LYS A 139 -4.19 -21.77 -8.93
CA LYS A 139 -4.85 -20.91 -7.94
C LYS A 139 -6.21 -20.41 -8.44
N ILE A 140 -6.30 -19.94 -9.68
CA ILE A 140 -7.57 -19.48 -10.25
C ILE A 140 -8.57 -20.64 -10.39
N MET A 141 -8.13 -21.80 -10.85
CA MET A 141 -9.02 -22.97 -10.96
C MET A 141 -9.52 -23.45 -9.60
N SER A 142 -8.78 -23.20 -8.50
CA SER A 142 -9.19 -23.51 -7.13
C SER A 142 -9.95 -22.39 -6.42
N MET A 143 -10.16 -21.22 -7.06
CA MET A 143 -10.90 -20.11 -6.46
C MET A 143 -12.29 -20.55 -6.01
N TYR A 144 -12.69 -20.00 -4.85
CA TYR A 144 -14.05 -20.17 -4.35
C TYR A 144 -15.05 -19.54 -5.32
N THR A 145 -16.11 -20.27 -5.57
CA THR A 145 -17.26 -19.87 -6.39
C THR A 145 -18.54 -20.05 -5.57
N ASP A 146 -19.67 -20.17 -6.22
CA ASP A 146 -20.96 -20.41 -5.59
C ASP A 146 -21.12 -21.88 -5.20
N PRO A 147 -21.29 -22.24 -3.92
CA PRO A 147 -21.46 -23.61 -3.48
C PRO A 147 -22.81 -24.23 -3.89
N GLU A 148 -23.79 -23.42 -4.29
CA GLU A 148 -25.11 -23.88 -4.76
C GLU A 148 -25.14 -24.13 -6.27
N HIS A 149 -24.14 -23.64 -7.02
CA HIS A 149 -23.99 -23.84 -8.47
C HIS A 149 -23.29 -25.17 -8.76
N LEU A 150 -24.01 -26.29 -8.57
CA LEU A 150 -23.47 -27.66 -8.73
C LEU A 150 -23.52 -28.16 -10.18
N LEU A 151 -24.59 -27.83 -10.89
CA LEU A 151 -24.77 -28.15 -12.31
C LEU A 151 -24.67 -26.90 -13.15
N ILE A 152 -24.25 -27.05 -14.41
CA ILE A 152 -24.17 -25.92 -15.35
C ILE A 152 -25.54 -25.26 -15.55
N SER A 153 -26.63 -26.03 -15.44
CA SER A 153 -28.01 -25.54 -15.56
C SER A 153 -28.49 -24.73 -14.36
N ASP A 154 -27.81 -24.83 -13.24
CA ASP A 154 -28.26 -24.15 -12.03
C ASP A 154 -28.04 -22.64 -12.14
N PRO A 155 -28.95 -21.81 -11.60
CA PRO A 155 -28.68 -20.38 -11.42
C PRO A 155 -27.50 -20.18 -10.48
N GLY A 156 -26.58 -19.29 -10.86
CA GLY A 156 -25.41 -18.96 -10.03
C GLY A 156 -25.57 -17.65 -9.29
N HIS A 157 -24.89 -17.50 -8.14
CA HIS A 157 -24.87 -16.29 -7.35
C HIS A 157 -23.53 -15.56 -7.52
N LEU A 158 -23.62 -14.23 -7.64
CA LEU A 158 -22.44 -13.34 -7.79
C LEU A 158 -21.89 -12.89 -6.45
N GLU A 159 -22.76 -12.74 -5.45
CA GLU A 159 -22.39 -12.30 -4.12
C GLU A 159 -21.45 -13.32 -3.46
N GLY A 160 -20.30 -12.87 -2.98
CA GLY A 160 -19.27 -13.74 -2.40
C GLY A 160 -18.49 -14.59 -3.41
N ASN A 161 -18.82 -14.52 -4.70
CA ASN A 161 -18.12 -15.26 -5.75
C ASN A 161 -16.80 -14.57 -6.10
N THR A 162 -15.70 -15.15 -5.63
CA THR A 162 -14.35 -14.59 -5.78
C THR A 162 -13.97 -14.38 -7.25
N VAL A 163 -14.39 -15.27 -8.16
CA VAL A 163 -14.04 -15.18 -9.58
C VAL A 163 -14.65 -13.92 -10.20
N PHE A 164 -15.92 -13.61 -9.92
CA PHE A 164 -16.55 -12.40 -10.42
C PHE A 164 -16.01 -11.14 -9.76
N THR A 165 -15.64 -11.17 -8.47
CA THR A 165 -14.93 -10.04 -7.82
C THR A 165 -13.62 -9.70 -8.54
N TYR A 166 -12.85 -10.71 -8.94
CA TYR A 166 -11.62 -10.50 -9.72
C TYR A 166 -11.91 -10.04 -11.15
N LEU A 167 -12.98 -10.52 -11.78
CA LEU A 167 -13.40 -10.00 -13.08
C LEU A 167 -13.81 -8.53 -13.00
N ASP A 168 -14.53 -8.12 -11.96
CA ASP A 168 -14.87 -6.71 -11.72
C ASP A 168 -13.62 -5.82 -11.54
N ALA A 169 -12.55 -6.37 -10.99
CA ALA A 169 -11.31 -5.64 -10.78
C ALA A 169 -10.44 -5.54 -12.04
N PHE A 170 -10.35 -6.60 -12.84
CA PHE A 170 -9.34 -6.73 -13.89
C PHE A 170 -9.89 -6.84 -15.32
N CYS A 171 -11.19 -7.14 -15.48
CA CYS A 171 -11.75 -7.33 -16.81
C CYS A 171 -11.94 -6.00 -17.55
N LYS A 172 -11.51 -5.96 -18.80
CA LYS A 172 -11.67 -4.84 -19.74
C LYS A 172 -12.48 -5.28 -20.94
N PRO A 173 -13.14 -4.35 -21.68
CA PRO A 173 -13.93 -4.71 -22.88
C PRO A 173 -13.16 -5.54 -23.92
N GLU A 174 -11.88 -5.20 -24.16
CA GLU A 174 -11.03 -5.90 -25.12
C GLU A 174 -10.74 -7.36 -24.79
N HIS A 175 -10.92 -7.77 -23.53
CA HIS A 175 -10.74 -9.17 -23.13
C HIS A 175 -11.84 -10.08 -23.66
N PHE A 176 -13.06 -9.54 -23.87
CA PHE A 176 -14.13 -10.31 -24.46
C PHE A 176 -13.84 -10.66 -25.92
N GLU A 177 -13.43 -9.69 -26.73
CA GLU A 177 -13.07 -9.93 -28.12
C GLU A 177 -11.98 -11.00 -28.28
N ARG A 178 -10.99 -11.01 -27.36
CA ARG A 178 -9.85 -11.94 -27.41
C ARG A 178 -10.13 -13.32 -26.85
N TYR A 179 -10.84 -13.40 -25.74
CA TYR A 179 -10.89 -14.63 -24.94
C TYR A 179 -12.29 -15.21 -24.77
N LEU A 180 -13.34 -14.41 -25.00
CA LEU A 180 -14.71 -14.85 -24.77
C LEU A 180 -15.71 -14.11 -25.69
N PRO A 181 -15.55 -14.19 -27.02
CA PRO A 181 -16.32 -13.42 -28.01
C PRO A 181 -17.82 -13.72 -28.04
N ASP A 182 -18.26 -14.75 -27.32
CA ASP A 182 -19.69 -15.07 -27.17
C ASP A 182 -20.46 -14.01 -26.35
N TYR A 183 -19.76 -13.10 -25.66
CA TYR A 183 -20.35 -12.05 -24.80
C TYR A 183 -19.80 -10.68 -25.17
N ALA A 184 -20.68 -9.68 -25.13
CA ALA A 184 -20.28 -8.30 -25.42
C ALA A 184 -19.55 -7.62 -24.24
N ASN A 185 -19.87 -8.01 -23.01
CA ASN A 185 -19.33 -7.39 -21.79
C ASN A 185 -19.53 -8.28 -20.54
N LEU A 186 -19.00 -7.78 -19.40
CA LEU A 186 -19.07 -8.49 -18.12
C LEU A 186 -20.51 -8.62 -17.59
N ASP A 187 -21.37 -7.63 -17.84
CA ASP A 187 -22.76 -7.67 -17.37
C ASP A 187 -23.54 -8.78 -18.08
N GLU A 188 -23.31 -8.99 -19.38
CA GLU A 188 -23.92 -10.10 -20.12
C GLU A 188 -23.42 -11.46 -19.62
N LEU A 189 -22.13 -11.57 -19.32
CA LEU A 189 -21.55 -12.78 -18.71
C LEU A 189 -22.17 -13.08 -17.34
N LYS A 190 -22.30 -12.06 -16.48
CA LYS A 190 -22.97 -12.14 -15.18
C LYS A 190 -24.44 -12.54 -15.29
N ALA A 191 -25.17 -11.92 -16.21
CA ALA A 191 -26.58 -12.24 -16.47
C ALA A 191 -26.78 -13.69 -16.95
N HIS A 192 -25.85 -14.20 -17.75
CA HIS A 192 -25.88 -15.60 -18.16
C HIS A 192 -25.59 -16.54 -16.98
N TYR A 193 -24.59 -16.22 -16.14
CA TYR A 193 -24.26 -17.02 -14.96
C TYR A 193 -25.42 -17.10 -13.97
N THR A 194 -26.08 -15.98 -13.69
CA THR A 194 -27.23 -15.92 -12.77
C THR A 194 -28.49 -16.58 -13.31
N ARG A 195 -28.65 -16.67 -14.63
CA ARG A 195 -29.77 -17.38 -15.28
C ARG A 195 -29.57 -18.90 -15.29
N GLY A 196 -28.34 -19.39 -15.13
CA GLY A 196 -27.94 -20.76 -15.38
C GLY A 196 -27.57 -21.01 -16.86
N GLY A 197 -26.83 -22.10 -17.08
CA GLY A 197 -26.29 -22.47 -18.40
C GLY A 197 -24.82 -22.14 -18.62
N LEU A 198 -24.16 -21.54 -17.64
CA LEU A 198 -22.73 -21.16 -17.70
C LEU A 198 -21.96 -21.76 -16.51
N GLY A 199 -21.10 -22.73 -16.78
CA GLY A 199 -20.31 -23.38 -15.71
C GLY A 199 -19.10 -22.59 -15.27
N ASP A 200 -18.74 -22.71 -13.99
CA ASP A 200 -17.61 -22.06 -13.32
C ASP A 200 -16.28 -22.20 -14.06
N VAL A 201 -16.02 -23.39 -14.63
CA VAL A 201 -14.77 -23.67 -15.34
C VAL A 201 -14.57 -22.73 -16.54
N LYS A 202 -15.64 -22.36 -17.27
CA LYS A 202 -15.56 -21.43 -18.41
C LYS A 202 -15.20 -20.03 -17.89
N VAL A 203 -15.84 -19.58 -16.83
CA VAL A 203 -15.57 -18.27 -16.19
C VAL A 203 -14.16 -18.20 -15.60
N LYS A 204 -13.71 -19.26 -14.90
CA LYS A 204 -12.33 -19.36 -14.37
C LYS A 204 -11.29 -19.35 -15.48
N LYS A 205 -11.52 -20.01 -16.60
CA LYS A 205 -10.61 -19.96 -17.75
C LYS A 205 -10.52 -18.56 -18.33
N PHE A 206 -11.63 -17.85 -18.43
CA PHE A 206 -11.66 -16.45 -18.87
C PHE A 206 -10.85 -15.56 -17.94
N LEU A 207 -11.10 -15.63 -16.62
CA LEU A 207 -10.31 -14.92 -15.62
C LEU A 207 -8.82 -15.28 -15.70
N ASN A 208 -8.48 -16.55 -15.88
CA ASN A 208 -7.08 -16.97 -16.02
C ASN A 208 -6.37 -16.27 -17.18
N ASN A 209 -7.02 -16.16 -18.34
CA ASN A 209 -6.42 -15.48 -19.48
C ASN A 209 -6.14 -14.01 -19.18
N ILE A 210 -7.08 -13.32 -18.53
CA ILE A 210 -6.93 -11.92 -18.11
C ILE A 210 -5.76 -11.77 -17.14
N ILE A 211 -5.72 -12.57 -16.08
CA ILE A 211 -4.65 -12.48 -15.08
C ILE A 211 -3.29 -12.86 -15.66
N GLN A 212 -3.23 -13.83 -16.58
CA GLN A 212 -1.99 -14.17 -17.28
C GLN A 212 -1.48 -12.98 -18.13
N GLU A 213 -2.38 -12.29 -18.85
CA GLU A 213 -2.03 -11.10 -19.64
C GLU A 213 -1.47 -9.97 -18.75
N GLU A 214 -2.09 -9.71 -17.60
CA GLU A 214 -1.61 -8.69 -16.64
C GLU A 214 -0.26 -9.07 -16.00
N LEU A 215 -0.03 -10.35 -15.69
CA LEU A 215 1.19 -10.78 -15.00
C LEU A 215 2.37 -11.09 -15.94
N GLU A 216 2.13 -11.40 -17.21
CA GLU A 216 3.20 -11.77 -18.15
C GLU A 216 4.27 -10.68 -18.33
N PRO A 217 3.93 -9.39 -18.51
CA PRO A 217 4.94 -8.33 -18.59
C PRO A 217 5.76 -8.20 -17.31
N ILE A 218 5.15 -8.45 -16.14
CA ILE A 218 5.83 -8.40 -14.84
C ILE A 218 6.82 -9.55 -14.73
N ARG A 219 6.38 -10.79 -15.05
CA ARG A 219 7.23 -11.98 -15.04
C ARG A 219 8.40 -11.85 -16.00
N LYS A 220 8.15 -11.30 -17.19
CA LYS A 220 9.20 -11.09 -18.20
C LYS A 220 10.27 -10.11 -17.69
N ARG A 221 9.87 -8.95 -17.18
CA ARG A 221 10.82 -7.98 -16.59
C ARG A 221 11.57 -8.56 -15.41
N ARG A 222 10.90 -9.31 -14.53
CA ARG A 222 11.55 -9.99 -13.42
C ARG A 222 12.66 -10.92 -13.89
N LYS A 223 12.40 -11.78 -14.90
CA LYS A 223 13.40 -12.69 -15.49
C LYS A 223 14.58 -11.96 -16.10
N GLU A 224 14.39 -10.75 -16.64
CA GLU A 224 15.52 -9.94 -17.14
C GLU A 224 16.40 -9.44 -15.97
N TYR A 225 15.79 -8.93 -14.90
CA TYR A 225 16.54 -8.50 -13.71
C TYR A 225 17.26 -9.67 -12.99
N GLU A 226 16.68 -10.85 -12.98
CA GLU A 226 17.29 -12.05 -12.38
C GLU A 226 18.60 -12.48 -13.07
N LYS A 227 18.86 -12.03 -14.30
CA LYS A 227 20.11 -12.32 -15.03
C LYS A 227 21.32 -11.53 -14.50
N ASP A 228 21.08 -10.39 -13.87
CA ASP A 228 22.12 -9.49 -13.35
C ASP A 228 21.78 -8.95 -11.98
N ILE A 229 21.96 -9.79 -10.97
CA ILE A 229 21.71 -9.40 -9.56
C ILE A 229 22.63 -8.26 -9.09
N PRO A 230 23.92 -8.19 -9.45
CA PRO A 230 24.75 -7.02 -9.15
C PRO A 230 24.14 -5.70 -9.64
N GLU A 231 23.58 -5.65 -10.85
CA GLU A 231 22.90 -4.44 -11.34
C GLU A 231 21.61 -4.13 -10.56
N VAL A 232 20.85 -5.14 -10.12
CA VAL A 232 19.71 -4.91 -9.23
C VAL A 232 20.14 -4.21 -7.94
N TYR A 233 21.23 -4.64 -7.31
CA TYR A 233 21.79 -3.98 -6.12
C TYR A 233 22.31 -2.58 -6.43
N ASN A 234 22.87 -2.34 -7.59
CA ASN A 234 23.32 -1.02 -8.04
C ASN A 234 22.13 -0.06 -8.21
N ILE A 235 21.03 -0.51 -8.82
CA ILE A 235 19.76 0.25 -8.92
C ILE A 235 19.22 0.61 -7.53
N LEU A 236 19.19 -0.36 -6.61
CA LEU A 236 18.74 -0.14 -5.23
C LEU A 236 19.63 0.87 -4.50
N ARG A 237 20.94 0.80 -4.66
CA ARG A 237 21.88 1.74 -4.07
C ARG A 237 21.68 3.15 -4.58
N LYS A 238 21.67 3.35 -5.90
CA LYS A 238 21.45 4.67 -6.51
C LYS A 238 20.11 5.28 -6.10
N GLY A 239 19.04 4.47 -6.10
CA GLY A 239 17.72 4.93 -5.64
C GLY A 239 17.70 5.28 -4.16
N THR A 240 18.46 4.57 -3.33
CA THR A 240 18.59 4.87 -1.90
C THR A 240 19.36 6.18 -1.66
N GLU A 241 20.47 6.38 -2.38
CA GLU A 241 21.26 7.61 -2.33
C GLU A 241 20.41 8.83 -2.71
N ALA A 242 19.68 8.75 -3.83
CA ALA A 242 18.77 9.82 -4.27
C ALA A 242 17.65 10.10 -3.26
N ALA A 243 17.04 9.05 -2.70
CA ALA A 243 16.00 9.21 -1.68
C ALA A 243 16.55 9.81 -0.39
N ARG A 244 17.76 9.41 0.03
CA ARG A 244 18.41 9.95 1.21
C ARG A 244 18.73 11.43 1.07
N GLU A 245 19.16 11.88 -0.11
CA GLU A 245 19.42 13.29 -0.38
C GLU A 245 18.16 14.14 -0.14
N VAL A 246 17.00 13.71 -0.66
CA VAL A 246 15.72 14.39 -0.44
C VAL A 246 15.31 14.38 1.03
N ALA A 247 15.43 13.23 1.70
CA ALA A 247 15.09 13.10 3.12
C ALA A 247 16.00 13.99 4.00
N ALA A 248 17.30 14.06 3.70
CA ALA A 248 18.25 14.91 4.41
C ALA A 248 17.91 16.41 4.26
N GLN A 249 17.50 16.83 3.06
CA GLN A 249 17.04 18.19 2.85
C GLN A 249 15.82 18.52 3.73
N THR A 250 14.80 17.67 3.72
CA THR A 250 13.60 17.87 4.57
C THR A 250 13.95 17.86 6.06
N LEU A 251 14.83 16.97 6.51
CA LEU A 251 15.29 16.92 7.89
C LEU A 251 16.03 18.21 8.28
N SER A 252 16.85 18.75 7.39
CA SER A 252 17.54 20.04 7.63
C SER A 252 16.55 21.19 7.82
N GLU A 253 15.51 21.26 6.99
CA GLU A 253 14.45 22.26 7.12
C GLU A 253 13.68 22.10 8.45
N VAL A 254 13.35 20.85 8.83
CA VAL A 254 12.71 20.53 10.12
C VAL A 254 13.57 20.99 11.29
N LYS A 255 14.87 20.69 11.28
CA LYS A 255 15.80 21.12 12.33
C LYS A 255 15.91 22.66 12.41
N SER A 256 15.92 23.33 11.28
CA SER A 256 15.94 24.80 11.22
C SER A 256 14.66 25.40 11.82
N ALA A 257 13.49 24.84 11.48
CA ALA A 257 12.21 25.26 12.05
C ALA A 257 12.15 25.05 13.57
N MET A 258 12.69 23.92 14.05
CA MET A 258 12.79 23.60 15.47
C MET A 258 13.88 24.40 16.22
N LYS A 259 14.71 25.18 15.53
CA LYS A 259 15.85 25.95 16.07
C LYS A 259 16.90 25.06 16.76
N ILE A 260 17.15 23.86 16.19
CA ILE A 260 18.16 22.91 16.69
C ILE A 260 19.31 22.67 15.69
N ASN A 261 19.44 23.55 14.70
CA ASN A 261 20.48 23.57 13.67
C ASN A 261 21.71 24.43 14.06
N TYR A 262 22.07 24.45 15.32
CA TYR A 262 23.02 25.37 15.97
C TYR A 262 24.27 25.71 15.16
N PHE A 263 24.90 24.73 14.50
CA PHE A 263 26.16 24.93 13.77
C PHE A 263 25.93 25.53 12.35
N ASP A 264 24.71 25.43 11.82
CA ASP A 264 24.33 25.93 10.52
C ASP A 264 23.54 27.24 10.60
N ASP A 265 23.20 27.70 11.83
CA ASP A 265 22.50 28.95 12.09
C ASP A 265 23.53 30.10 12.19
N VAL A 266 23.90 30.64 11.01
CA VAL A 266 24.88 31.72 10.89
C VAL A 266 24.44 32.99 11.64
N GLU A 267 23.14 33.29 11.63
CA GLU A 267 22.58 34.47 12.31
C GLU A 267 22.67 34.34 13.84
N LEU A 268 22.37 33.15 14.38
CA LEU A 268 22.51 32.87 15.78
C LEU A 268 23.98 33.00 16.23
N ILE A 269 24.90 32.38 15.46
CA ILE A 269 26.35 32.45 15.75
C ILE A 269 26.83 33.90 15.75
N LYS A 270 26.43 34.70 14.76
CA LYS A 270 26.78 36.12 14.65
C LYS A 270 26.22 36.90 15.83
N ALA A 271 24.95 36.75 16.16
CA ALA A 271 24.32 37.46 17.28
C ALA A 271 24.99 37.12 18.62
N GLN A 272 25.32 35.87 18.85
CA GLN A 272 26.06 35.47 20.05
C GLN A 272 27.48 36.02 20.06
N SER A 273 28.19 35.98 18.93
CA SER A 273 29.54 36.57 18.82
C SER A 273 29.53 38.05 19.12
N GLU A 274 28.55 38.82 18.67
CA GLU A 274 28.42 40.24 18.96
C GLU A 274 28.10 40.48 20.44
N LYS A 275 27.22 39.69 21.03
CA LYS A 275 26.83 39.78 22.44
C LYS A 275 28.03 39.63 23.41
N TYR A 276 28.99 38.79 23.06
CA TYR A 276 30.13 38.49 23.91
C TYR A 276 31.44 39.13 23.49
N LYS A 277 31.47 40.02 22.48
CA LYS A 277 32.65 40.76 22.03
C LYS A 277 33.14 41.81 23.02
N GLY A 278 32.46 42.07 24.11
CA GLY A 278 32.77 43.11 25.07
C GLY A 278 32.98 42.62 26.51
N ILE A 279 33.06 41.30 26.71
CA ILE A 279 33.39 40.67 27.97
C ILE A 279 34.82 40.09 27.86
#